data_65510cb23f0fcf59e59e6e9217a8484b
#
_entry.id   65510cb23f0fcf59e59e6e9217a8484b
#
_cell.length_a   1.000
_cell.length_b   1.000
_cell.length_c   1.000
_cell.angle_alpha   90.00
_cell.angle_beta   90.00
_cell.angle_gamma   90.00
#
_symmetry.space_group_name_H-M   'P 1'
#
loop_
_entity.id
_entity.type
_entity.pdbx_description
1 polymer ?
#
loop_
_entity_poly.entity_id
_entity_poly.type
_entity_poly.pdbx_seq_one_letter_code
_entity_poly.pdbx_strand_id
1 'polypeptide(L)'
;MYEKTSSLSPEQSDVQNRAFWENISSTFSEALSLLEEAAKEEGINIEMLNDEEWENYKKQEAAGRVKAIDHPIIKHSRDYSIQTRAFLEKNDSLKQQAEAIIQQANLRINNIPDAKAELHDIADCLEVIQWYGFQIQVKFMRALPMMPGEGDDENFKNDSNGSAKVALIAADWCIHAWQKIFAIIPSAEDEIIPLLVLLQKIRRIGEGAFPEARAFTRVGLDD
;
A
#
# COMPACT_ATOMS: atom_id res chain seq x y z
N MET A 1 -1.94 -3.86 -34.80
CA MET A 1 -1.48 -5.19 -35.29
C MET A 1 -0.36 -5.64 -34.37
N TYR A 2 -0.71 -6.16 -33.18
CA TYR A 2 0.25 -6.68 -32.17
C TYR A 2 0.13 -8.20 -32.16
N GLU A 3 0.86 -8.86 -33.05
CA GLU A 3 1.10 -10.29 -32.97
C GLU A 3 2.61 -10.52 -33.03
N LYS A 4 3.22 -10.60 -31.85
CA LYS A 4 4.40 -11.41 -31.60
C LYS A 4 4.41 -11.82 -30.14
N THR A 5 3.52 -12.69 -29.74
CA THR A 5 3.77 -13.59 -28.62
C THR A 5 4.88 -14.56 -29.05
N SER A 6 6.14 -14.14 -28.92
CA SER A 6 7.25 -15.06 -28.93
C SER A 6 7.08 -15.96 -27.70
N SER A 7 6.76 -17.23 -27.93
CA SER A 7 6.72 -18.21 -26.86
C SER A 7 8.13 -18.29 -26.25
N LEU A 8 8.28 -17.78 -25.03
CA LEU A 8 9.50 -17.90 -24.24
C LEU A 8 9.83 -19.39 -24.09
N SER A 9 11.09 -19.76 -24.24
CA SER A 9 11.53 -21.11 -23.94
C SER A 9 11.36 -21.41 -22.45
N PRO A 10 11.22 -22.66 -22.01
CA PRO A 10 11.14 -23.01 -20.60
C PRO A 10 12.30 -22.44 -19.76
N GLU A 11 13.49 -22.33 -20.35
CA GLU A 11 14.68 -21.77 -19.71
C GLU A 11 14.58 -20.25 -19.52
N GLN A 12 13.91 -19.54 -20.44
CA GLN A 12 13.63 -18.09 -20.39
C GLN A 12 12.48 -17.74 -19.43
N SER A 13 11.71 -18.74 -18.98
CA SER A 13 10.59 -18.56 -18.04
C SER A 13 10.98 -18.90 -16.60
N ASP A 14 12.14 -19.48 -16.37
CA ASP A 14 12.62 -19.87 -15.03
C ASP A 14 13.43 -18.73 -14.39
N VAL A 15 12.87 -18.12 -13.34
CA VAL A 15 13.49 -17.03 -12.56
C VAL A 15 14.86 -17.40 -11.97
N GLN A 16 15.14 -18.70 -11.76
CA GLN A 16 16.43 -19.18 -11.28
C GLN A 16 17.46 -19.37 -12.39
N ASN A 17 17.05 -19.26 -13.65
CA ASN A 17 17.93 -19.43 -14.80
C ASN A 17 18.51 -18.08 -15.23
N ARG A 18 19.81 -18.08 -15.52
CA ARG A 18 20.51 -16.89 -16.04
C ARG A 18 19.90 -16.39 -17.36
N ALA A 19 19.42 -17.28 -18.23
CA ALA A 19 18.77 -16.94 -19.48
C ALA A 19 17.48 -16.08 -19.29
N PHE A 20 16.76 -16.28 -18.18
CA PHE A 20 15.62 -15.42 -17.80
C PHE A 20 16.06 -13.96 -17.59
N TRP A 21 17.12 -13.74 -16.82
CA TRP A 21 17.63 -12.40 -16.52
C TRP A 21 18.28 -11.73 -17.73
N GLU A 22 18.96 -12.49 -18.58
CA GLU A 22 19.52 -11.99 -19.83
C GLU A 22 18.39 -11.55 -20.79
N ASN A 23 17.30 -12.30 -20.87
CA ASN A 23 16.13 -11.94 -21.68
C ASN A 23 15.44 -10.69 -21.13
N ILE A 24 15.24 -10.60 -19.81
CA ILE A 24 14.68 -9.40 -19.15
C ILE A 24 15.54 -8.18 -19.46
N SER A 25 16.88 -8.29 -19.30
CA SER A 25 17.82 -7.21 -19.54
C SER A 25 17.79 -6.75 -20.99
N SER A 26 17.75 -7.69 -21.95
CA SER A 26 17.63 -7.38 -23.38
C SER A 26 16.33 -6.67 -23.72
N THR A 27 15.19 -7.17 -23.19
CA THR A 27 13.87 -6.55 -23.39
C THR A 27 13.81 -5.14 -22.79
N PHE A 28 14.44 -4.93 -21.63
CA PHE A 28 14.52 -3.62 -20.99
C PHE A 28 15.38 -2.64 -21.82
N SER A 29 16.51 -3.09 -22.35
CA SER A 29 17.38 -2.27 -23.23
C SER A 29 16.67 -1.89 -24.52
N GLU A 30 15.92 -2.81 -25.12
CA GLU A 30 15.12 -2.55 -26.31
C GLU A 30 13.99 -1.54 -26.03
N ALA A 31 13.30 -1.68 -24.89
CA ALA A 31 12.26 -0.73 -24.46
C ALA A 31 12.83 0.68 -24.21
N LEU A 32 14.02 0.78 -23.58
CA LEU A 32 14.71 2.06 -23.39
C LEU A 32 15.09 2.72 -24.71
N SER A 33 15.61 1.95 -25.65
CA SER A 33 15.96 2.46 -27.00
C SER A 33 14.75 3.00 -27.75
N LEU A 34 13.61 2.31 -27.67
CA LEU A 34 12.35 2.77 -28.27
C LEU A 34 11.82 4.05 -27.58
N LEU A 35 11.99 4.14 -26.26
CA LEU A 35 11.59 5.32 -25.50
C LEU A 35 12.46 6.54 -25.84
N GLU A 36 13.77 6.35 -26.01
CA GLU A 36 14.70 7.40 -26.45
C GLU A 36 14.37 7.88 -27.87
N GLU A 37 14.01 6.96 -28.76
CA GLU A 37 13.63 7.28 -30.14
C GLU A 37 12.32 8.07 -30.18
N ALA A 38 11.31 7.64 -29.45
CA ALA A 38 10.03 8.35 -29.32
C ALA A 38 10.20 9.75 -28.67
N ALA A 39 11.04 9.88 -27.66
CA ALA A 39 11.31 11.15 -27.02
C ALA A 39 12.02 12.13 -27.97
N LYS A 40 12.96 11.65 -28.80
CA LYS A 40 13.61 12.46 -29.83
C LYS A 40 12.63 12.96 -30.89
N GLU A 41 11.67 12.12 -31.30
CA GLU A 41 10.62 12.52 -32.24
C GLU A 41 9.72 13.64 -31.70
N GLU A 42 9.43 13.59 -30.39
CA GLU A 42 8.61 14.60 -29.68
C GLU A 42 9.42 15.82 -29.20
N GLY A 43 10.74 15.84 -29.45
CA GLY A 43 11.63 16.93 -29.00
C GLY A 43 11.88 16.95 -27.49
N ILE A 44 11.64 15.83 -26.81
CA ILE A 44 11.88 15.67 -25.38
C ILE A 44 13.31 15.19 -25.16
N ASN A 45 14.09 15.94 -24.40
CA ASN A 45 15.43 15.52 -24.01
C ASN A 45 15.33 14.64 -22.75
N ILE A 46 15.62 13.35 -22.90
CA ILE A 46 15.74 12.44 -21.73
C ILE A 46 17.18 12.56 -21.23
N GLU A 47 17.39 13.33 -20.17
CA GLU A 47 18.64 13.32 -19.44
C GLU A 47 18.72 12.05 -18.59
N MET A 48 19.52 11.09 -19.03
CA MET A 48 19.87 9.97 -18.17
C MET A 48 20.90 10.44 -17.15
N LEU A 49 20.67 10.12 -15.87
CA LEU A 49 21.67 10.32 -14.83
C LEU A 49 22.93 9.52 -15.19
N ASN A 50 24.10 10.16 -15.11
CA ASN A 50 25.36 9.44 -15.25
C ASN A 50 25.58 8.52 -14.03
N ASP A 51 26.55 7.60 -14.11
CA ASP A 51 26.82 6.61 -13.07
C ASP A 51 27.11 7.24 -11.69
N GLU A 52 27.74 8.39 -11.65
CA GLU A 52 28.05 9.12 -10.42
C GLU A 52 26.81 9.75 -9.80
N GLU A 53 25.97 10.36 -10.61
CA GLU A 53 24.66 10.91 -10.18
C GLU A 53 23.75 9.82 -9.68
N TRP A 54 23.72 8.66 -10.38
CA TRP A 54 22.96 7.51 -9.97
C TRP A 54 23.42 6.92 -8.62
N GLU A 55 24.72 6.79 -8.40
CA GLU A 55 25.28 6.35 -7.13
C GLU A 55 25.02 7.35 -6.00
N ASN A 56 25.08 8.65 -6.28
CA ASN A 56 24.72 9.68 -5.31
C ASN A 56 23.23 9.64 -4.95
N TYR A 57 22.36 9.47 -5.94
CA TYR A 57 20.93 9.30 -5.72
C TYR A 57 20.64 8.08 -4.82
N LYS A 58 21.23 6.92 -5.11
CA LYS A 58 21.10 5.72 -4.28
C LYS A 58 21.56 5.94 -2.83
N LYS A 59 22.68 6.65 -2.63
CA LYS A 59 23.19 6.97 -1.29
C LYS A 59 22.23 7.89 -0.53
N GLN A 60 21.68 8.89 -1.19
CA GLN A 60 20.69 9.81 -0.60
C GLN A 60 19.39 9.08 -0.24
N GLU A 61 18.89 8.24 -1.14
CA GLU A 61 17.71 7.42 -0.89
C GLU A 61 17.92 6.47 0.29
N ALA A 62 19.08 5.79 0.35
CA ALA A 62 19.40 4.90 1.46
C ALA A 62 19.49 5.66 2.80
N ALA A 63 20.13 6.83 2.82
CA ALA A 63 20.22 7.68 4.00
C ALA A 63 18.85 8.20 4.44
N GLY A 64 17.99 8.57 3.48
CA GLY A 64 16.61 8.96 3.73
C GLY A 64 15.78 7.82 4.34
N ARG A 65 15.91 6.60 3.82
CA ARG A 65 15.24 5.40 4.36
C ARG A 65 15.66 5.10 5.79
N VAL A 66 16.94 5.23 6.12
CA VAL A 66 17.44 5.02 7.50
C VAL A 66 16.80 6.02 8.46
N LYS A 67 16.69 7.29 8.09
CA LYS A 67 16.04 8.33 8.89
C LYS A 67 14.53 8.06 9.02
N ALA A 68 13.90 7.59 7.95
CA ALA A 68 12.46 7.31 7.91
C ALA A 68 12.06 6.20 8.90
N ILE A 69 12.91 5.16 9.08
CA ILE A 69 12.63 4.03 9.99
C ILE A 69 12.38 4.51 11.42
N ASP A 70 13.06 5.56 11.87
CA ASP A 70 12.91 6.10 13.21
C ASP A 70 11.73 7.06 13.37
N HIS A 71 11.10 7.45 12.28
CA HIS A 71 9.97 8.38 12.32
C HIS A 71 8.76 7.78 13.07
N PRO A 72 8.07 8.56 13.95
CA PRO A 72 6.94 8.06 14.73
C PRO A 72 5.84 7.40 13.89
N ILE A 73 5.57 7.91 12.69
CA ILE A 73 4.55 7.35 11.80
C ILE A 73 4.88 5.92 11.37
N ILE A 74 6.17 5.62 11.14
CA ILE A 74 6.62 4.28 10.75
C ILE A 74 6.55 3.34 11.96
N LYS A 75 6.94 3.78 13.14
CA LYS A 75 6.81 2.99 14.39
C LYS A 75 5.36 2.63 14.64
N HIS A 76 4.44 3.60 14.59
CA HIS A 76 3.00 3.34 14.78
C HIS A 76 2.40 2.45 13.67
N SER A 77 2.81 2.64 12.41
CA SER A 77 2.34 1.79 11.30
C SER A 77 2.82 0.34 11.45
N ARG A 78 4.04 0.14 11.95
CA ARG A 78 4.58 -1.17 12.26
C ARG A 78 3.83 -1.82 13.43
N ASP A 79 3.61 -1.07 14.52
CA ASP A 79 2.86 -1.54 15.68
C ASP A 79 1.45 -1.94 15.29
N TYR A 80 0.79 -1.13 14.45
CA TYR A 80 -0.51 -1.46 13.89
C TYR A 80 -0.48 -2.76 13.09
N SER A 81 0.48 -2.95 12.19
CA SER A 81 0.60 -4.18 11.38
C SER A 81 0.82 -5.42 12.26
N ILE A 82 1.67 -5.32 13.30
CA ILE A 82 1.94 -6.42 14.22
C ILE A 82 0.69 -6.79 15.03
N GLN A 83 -0.01 -5.79 15.61
CA GLN A 83 -1.21 -6.02 16.41
C GLN A 83 -2.37 -6.52 15.56
N THR A 84 -2.54 -6.00 14.34
CA THR A 84 -3.53 -6.49 13.38
C THR A 84 -3.30 -7.97 13.05
N ARG A 85 -2.05 -8.34 12.75
CA ARG A 85 -1.71 -9.75 12.50
C ARG A 85 -2.01 -10.63 13.69
N ALA A 86 -1.63 -10.21 14.90
CA ALA A 86 -1.90 -10.96 16.13
C ALA A 86 -3.41 -11.15 16.36
N PHE A 87 -4.22 -10.12 16.08
CA PHE A 87 -5.67 -10.22 16.13
C PHE A 87 -6.21 -11.24 15.13
N LEU A 88 -5.77 -11.16 13.87
CA LEU A 88 -6.23 -12.06 12.81
C LEU A 88 -5.81 -13.52 13.03
N GLU A 89 -4.63 -13.77 13.62
CA GLU A 89 -4.14 -15.11 13.91
C GLU A 89 -4.87 -15.77 15.10
N LYS A 90 -5.17 -15.01 16.15
CA LYS A 90 -5.88 -15.51 17.34
C LYS A 90 -7.36 -15.73 17.11
N ASN A 91 -8.00 -14.84 16.44
CA ASN A 91 -9.32 -14.81 15.82
C ASN A 91 -10.50 -15.60 16.47
N ASP A 92 -10.43 -15.88 17.78
CA ASP A 92 -11.46 -16.68 18.44
C ASP A 92 -12.79 -15.91 18.55
N SER A 93 -12.74 -14.59 18.81
CA SER A 93 -13.94 -13.74 18.87
C SER A 93 -14.68 -13.66 17.52
N LEU A 94 -13.93 -13.56 16.40
CA LEU A 94 -14.50 -13.58 15.05
C LEU A 94 -15.15 -14.92 14.71
N LYS A 95 -14.50 -16.04 15.06
CA LYS A 95 -15.04 -17.39 14.84
C LYS A 95 -16.31 -17.60 15.65
N GLN A 96 -16.29 -17.26 16.93
CA GLN A 96 -17.45 -17.37 17.82
C GLN A 96 -18.64 -16.54 17.30
N GLN A 97 -18.39 -15.32 16.83
CA GLN A 97 -19.43 -14.48 16.26
C GLN A 97 -19.99 -15.06 14.95
N ALA A 98 -19.12 -15.52 14.05
CA ALA A 98 -19.56 -16.16 12.81
C ALA A 98 -20.41 -17.42 13.10
N GLU A 99 -19.99 -18.24 14.04
CA GLU A 99 -20.75 -19.42 14.51
C GLU A 99 -22.09 -19.02 15.11
N ALA A 100 -22.14 -17.96 15.93
CA ALA A 100 -23.38 -17.46 16.52
C ALA A 100 -24.37 -16.97 15.44
N ILE A 101 -23.89 -16.23 14.44
CA ILE A 101 -24.71 -15.77 13.30
C ILE A 101 -25.31 -16.99 12.55
N ILE A 102 -24.49 -18.00 12.27
CA ILE A 102 -24.94 -19.23 11.60
C ILE A 102 -25.97 -19.98 12.44
N GLN A 103 -25.73 -20.13 13.75
CA GLN A 103 -26.67 -20.79 14.65
C GLN A 103 -28.03 -20.06 14.73
N GLN A 104 -27.99 -18.72 14.85
CA GLN A 104 -29.24 -17.91 14.87
C GLN A 104 -30.04 -18.04 13.56
N ALA A 105 -29.34 -18.09 12.41
CA ALA A 105 -29.98 -18.34 11.13
C ALA A 105 -30.61 -19.74 11.06
N ASN A 106 -29.93 -20.77 11.55
CA ASN A 106 -30.43 -22.15 11.59
C ASN A 106 -31.66 -22.32 12.50
N LEU A 107 -31.65 -21.57 13.62
CA LEU A 107 -32.80 -21.55 14.57
C LEU A 107 -33.94 -20.64 14.09
N ARG A 108 -33.83 -20.02 12.92
CA ARG A 108 -34.78 -19.06 12.35
C ARG A 108 -35.05 -17.84 13.26
N ILE A 109 -34.08 -17.49 14.12
CA ILE A 109 -34.11 -16.26 14.93
C ILE A 109 -33.77 -15.07 14.04
N ASN A 110 -32.77 -15.24 13.15
CA ASN A 110 -32.43 -14.29 12.11
C ASN A 110 -32.80 -14.81 10.74
N ASN A 111 -33.10 -13.91 9.82
CA ASN A 111 -33.32 -14.23 8.42
C ASN A 111 -31.99 -14.70 7.78
N ILE A 112 -32.02 -15.79 7.01
CA ILE A 112 -30.82 -16.33 6.33
C ILE A 112 -30.14 -15.30 5.41
N PRO A 113 -30.84 -14.47 4.62
CA PRO A 113 -30.25 -13.39 3.84
C PRO A 113 -29.50 -12.39 4.70
N ASP A 114 -30.03 -11.99 5.86
CA ASP A 114 -29.42 -11.01 6.75
C ASP A 114 -28.13 -11.57 7.39
N ALA A 115 -28.15 -12.83 7.83
CA ALA A 115 -26.98 -13.52 8.35
C ALA A 115 -25.84 -13.65 7.29
N LYS A 116 -26.20 -13.91 6.03
CA LYS A 116 -25.25 -13.95 4.93
C LYS A 116 -24.62 -12.58 4.65
N ALA A 117 -25.44 -11.52 4.67
CA ALA A 117 -24.95 -10.15 4.48
C ALA A 117 -23.98 -9.74 5.58
N GLU A 118 -24.29 -10.04 6.85
CA GLU A 118 -23.43 -9.74 7.99
C GLU A 118 -22.08 -10.49 7.92
N LEU A 119 -22.10 -11.78 7.55
CA LEU A 119 -20.87 -12.55 7.33
C LEU A 119 -20.04 -12.01 6.15
N HIS A 120 -20.70 -11.57 5.10
CA HIS A 120 -20.03 -10.95 3.95
C HIS A 120 -19.40 -9.61 4.35
N ASP A 121 -20.10 -8.77 5.08
CA ASP A 121 -19.58 -7.51 5.59
C ASP A 121 -18.32 -7.71 6.47
N ILE A 122 -18.31 -8.75 7.32
CA ILE A 122 -17.10 -9.10 8.09
C ILE A 122 -15.96 -9.48 7.16
N ALA A 123 -16.21 -10.35 6.17
CA ALA A 123 -15.19 -10.81 5.23
C ALA A 123 -14.59 -9.64 4.43
N ASP A 124 -15.43 -8.77 3.89
CA ASP A 124 -15.02 -7.57 3.15
C ASP A 124 -14.17 -6.63 4.02
N CYS A 125 -14.58 -6.41 5.28
CA CYS A 125 -13.79 -5.60 6.21
C CYS A 125 -12.41 -6.20 6.51
N LEU A 126 -12.34 -7.52 6.66
CA LEU A 126 -11.07 -8.23 6.89
C LEU A 126 -10.15 -8.15 5.66
N GLU A 127 -10.71 -8.26 4.46
CA GLU A 127 -9.97 -8.10 3.22
C GLU A 127 -9.39 -6.68 3.10
N VAL A 128 -10.18 -5.66 3.37
CA VAL A 128 -9.74 -4.25 3.42
C VAL A 128 -8.59 -4.09 4.42
N ILE A 129 -8.72 -4.61 5.64
CA ILE A 129 -7.70 -4.50 6.68
C ILE A 129 -6.40 -5.20 6.26
N GLN A 130 -6.49 -6.39 5.68
CA GLN A 130 -5.32 -7.15 5.23
C GLN A 130 -4.59 -6.47 4.08
N TRP A 131 -5.35 -5.97 3.09
CA TRP A 131 -4.78 -5.32 1.92
C TRP A 131 -4.21 -3.94 2.24
N TYR A 132 -5.01 -3.06 2.85
CA TYR A 132 -4.61 -1.68 3.09
C TYR A 132 -3.73 -1.49 4.31
N GLY A 133 -3.85 -2.34 5.34
CA GLY A 133 -3.05 -2.24 6.54
C GLY A 133 -1.54 -2.30 6.28
N PHE A 134 -1.11 -3.15 5.36
CA PHE A 134 0.28 -3.22 4.91
C PHE A 134 0.70 -2.00 4.08
N GLN A 135 -0.20 -1.48 3.25
CA GLN A 135 0.07 -0.33 2.37
C GLN A 135 0.42 0.94 3.16
N ILE A 136 -0.15 1.14 4.33
CA ILE A 136 0.08 2.32 5.18
C ILE A 136 1.59 2.49 5.44
N GLN A 137 2.25 1.46 5.95
CA GLN A 137 3.69 1.50 6.26
C GLN A 137 4.53 1.69 5.00
N VAL A 138 4.25 0.92 3.95
CA VAL A 138 5.01 0.96 2.68
C VAL A 138 4.94 2.34 2.05
N LYS A 139 3.75 2.94 2.02
CA LYS A 139 3.56 4.26 1.38
C LYS A 139 4.18 5.39 2.19
N PHE A 140 4.12 5.36 3.52
CA PHE A 140 4.84 6.34 4.33
C PHE A 140 6.37 6.14 4.27
N MET A 141 6.85 4.90 4.20
CA MET A 141 8.28 4.62 3.97
C MET A 141 8.77 5.17 2.63
N ARG A 142 7.92 5.27 1.63
CA ARG A 142 8.22 5.93 0.35
C ARG A 142 8.13 7.45 0.45
N ALA A 143 7.11 7.97 1.12
CA ALA A 143 6.88 9.41 1.21
C ALA A 143 7.94 10.16 2.01
N LEU A 144 8.38 9.61 3.15
CA LEU A 144 9.28 10.28 4.10
C LEU A 144 10.66 10.62 3.55
N PRO A 145 11.37 9.73 2.84
CA PRO A 145 12.67 10.06 2.25
C PRO A 145 12.62 11.16 1.19
N MET A 146 11.43 11.33 0.60
CA MET A 146 11.14 12.32 -0.44
C MET A 146 10.45 13.56 0.12
N MET A 147 10.44 13.73 1.46
CA MET A 147 9.93 14.97 2.04
C MET A 147 10.73 16.16 1.51
N PRO A 148 10.03 17.13 0.89
CA PRO A 148 10.72 18.22 0.21
C PRO A 148 11.54 19.05 1.20
N GLY A 149 12.83 19.27 0.86
CA GLY A 149 13.66 20.29 1.44
C GLY A 149 13.41 21.66 0.78
N GLU A 150 14.03 22.71 1.33
CA GLU A 150 14.05 24.01 0.66
C GLU A 150 14.84 23.90 -0.66
N GLY A 151 14.15 24.05 -1.80
CA GLY A 151 14.77 24.01 -3.14
C GLY A 151 14.58 22.71 -3.93
N ASP A 152 13.87 21.74 -3.40
CA ASP A 152 13.60 20.49 -4.12
C ASP A 152 12.60 20.67 -5.28
N ASP A 153 12.79 19.85 -6.33
CA ASP A 153 11.96 19.82 -7.52
C ASP A 153 10.49 19.48 -7.19
N GLU A 154 9.58 20.07 -7.96
CA GLU A 154 8.14 19.84 -7.85
C GLU A 154 7.76 18.37 -8.01
N ASN A 155 8.51 17.61 -8.82
CA ASN A 155 8.31 16.18 -9.02
C ASN A 155 8.51 15.37 -7.72
N PHE A 156 9.50 15.72 -6.90
CA PHE A 156 9.71 15.08 -5.60
C PHE A 156 8.58 15.39 -4.63
N LYS A 157 8.10 16.63 -4.61
CA LYS A 157 6.94 17.04 -3.80
C LYS A 157 5.69 16.25 -4.19
N ASN A 158 5.48 16.08 -5.49
CA ASN A 158 4.34 15.36 -6.03
C ASN A 158 4.37 13.87 -5.68
N ASP A 159 5.52 13.19 -5.79
CA ASP A 159 5.64 11.76 -5.44
C ASP A 159 5.50 11.55 -3.93
N SER A 160 6.08 12.44 -3.11
CA SER A 160 5.94 12.43 -1.66
C SER A 160 4.48 12.60 -1.22
N ASN A 161 3.81 13.66 -1.70
CA ASN A 161 2.39 13.93 -1.40
C ASN A 161 1.47 12.84 -1.95
N GLY A 162 1.72 12.33 -3.15
CA GLY A 162 0.95 11.25 -3.73
C GLY A 162 1.06 9.95 -2.93
N SER A 163 2.26 9.60 -2.47
CA SER A 163 2.49 8.43 -1.62
C SER A 163 1.84 8.60 -0.24
N ALA A 164 1.97 9.78 0.37
CA ALA A 164 1.33 10.10 1.65
C ALA A 164 -0.20 10.09 1.54
N LYS A 165 -0.79 10.62 0.45
CA LYS A 165 -2.23 10.54 0.17
C LYS A 165 -2.75 9.12 0.20
N VAL A 166 -2.08 8.22 -0.53
CA VAL A 166 -2.46 6.79 -0.56
C VAL A 166 -2.41 6.17 0.83
N ALA A 167 -1.36 6.47 1.63
CA ALA A 167 -1.26 5.98 3.00
C ALA A 167 -2.38 6.49 3.90
N LEU A 168 -2.75 7.76 3.77
CA LEU A 168 -3.84 8.37 4.53
C LEU A 168 -5.21 7.79 4.17
N ILE A 169 -5.47 7.58 2.87
CA ILE A 169 -6.68 6.91 2.39
C ILE A 169 -6.74 5.47 2.92
N ALA A 170 -5.64 4.73 2.85
CA ALA A 170 -5.55 3.38 3.38
C ALA A 170 -5.85 3.33 4.89
N ALA A 171 -5.34 4.31 5.66
CA ALA A 171 -5.65 4.43 7.09
C ALA A 171 -7.14 4.72 7.34
N ASP A 172 -7.77 5.60 6.55
CA ASP A 172 -9.20 5.90 6.66
C ASP A 172 -10.07 4.65 6.36
N TRP A 173 -9.69 3.88 5.33
CA TRP A 173 -10.39 2.64 5.00
C TRP A 173 -10.26 1.59 6.10
N CYS A 174 -9.06 1.43 6.67
CA CYS A 174 -8.86 0.53 7.81
C CYS A 174 -9.66 0.99 9.05
N ILE A 175 -9.71 2.29 9.34
CA ILE A 175 -10.54 2.83 10.43
C ILE A 175 -12.00 2.46 10.22
N HIS A 176 -12.53 2.68 9.01
CA HIS A 176 -13.92 2.35 8.69
C HIS A 176 -14.20 0.84 8.82
N ALA A 177 -13.30 0.01 8.31
CA ALA A 177 -13.43 -1.44 8.40
C ALA A 177 -13.42 -1.93 9.87
N TRP A 178 -12.51 -1.42 10.70
CA TRP A 178 -12.48 -1.75 12.13
C TRP A 178 -13.71 -1.27 12.88
N GLN A 179 -14.25 -0.10 12.54
CA GLN A 179 -15.50 0.39 13.14
C GLN A 179 -16.69 -0.53 12.80
N LYS A 180 -16.77 -1.02 11.57
CA LYS A 180 -17.79 -2.01 11.19
C LYS A 180 -17.63 -3.33 11.96
N ILE A 181 -16.41 -3.87 12.04
CA ILE A 181 -16.14 -5.10 12.80
C ILE A 181 -16.51 -4.90 14.27
N PHE A 182 -16.14 -3.76 14.87
CA PHE A 182 -16.48 -3.45 16.25
C PHE A 182 -17.99 -3.40 16.51
N ALA A 183 -18.76 -2.84 15.57
CA ALA A 183 -20.22 -2.81 15.66
C ALA A 183 -20.86 -4.21 15.64
N ILE A 184 -20.26 -5.15 14.88
CA ILE A 184 -20.73 -6.53 14.76
C ILE A 184 -20.23 -7.38 15.94
N ILE A 185 -19.02 -7.12 16.44
CA ILE A 185 -18.36 -7.91 17.49
C ILE A 185 -17.93 -7.00 18.65
N PRO A 186 -18.88 -6.50 19.44
CA PRO A 186 -18.56 -5.64 20.58
C PRO A 186 -17.67 -6.31 21.63
N SER A 187 -17.70 -7.65 21.69
CA SER A 187 -16.86 -8.43 22.63
C SER A 187 -15.37 -8.35 22.34
N ALA A 188 -14.96 -7.88 21.15
CA ALA A 188 -13.57 -7.67 20.76
C ALA A 188 -13.09 -6.21 21.03
N GLU A 189 -13.78 -5.48 21.89
CA GLU A 189 -13.49 -4.06 22.21
C GLU A 189 -12.03 -3.86 22.62
N ASP A 190 -11.55 -4.69 23.55
CA ASP A 190 -10.21 -4.56 24.11
C ASP A 190 -9.10 -4.74 23.07
N GLU A 191 -9.36 -5.52 22.01
CA GLU A 191 -8.42 -5.73 20.93
C GLU A 191 -8.56 -4.69 19.81
N ILE A 192 -9.77 -4.23 19.49
CA ILE A 192 -10.05 -3.33 18.36
C ILE A 192 -9.73 -1.87 18.70
N ILE A 193 -10.05 -1.40 19.91
CA ILE A 193 -9.81 0.00 20.30
C ILE A 193 -8.32 0.39 20.18
N PRO A 194 -7.35 -0.41 20.63
CA PRO A 194 -5.93 -0.09 20.43
C PRO A 194 -5.55 0.07 18.95
N LEU A 195 -6.12 -0.73 18.06
CA LEU A 195 -5.87 -0.64 16.61
C LEU A 195 -6.43 0.67 16.04
N LEU A 196 -7.63 1.05 16.42
CA LEU A 196 -8.24 2.34 16.02
C LEU A 196 -7.43 3.53 16.55
N VAL A 197 -6.92 3.46 17.78
CA VAL A 197 -6.06 4.49 18.37
C VAL A 197 -4.75 4.62 17.59
N LEU A 198 -4.11 3.51 17.20
CA LEU A 198 -2.91 3.55 16.37
C LEU A 198 -3.18 4.17 14.99
N LEU A 199 -4.26 3.78 14.32
CA LEU A 199 -4.66 4.36 13.03
C LEU A 199 -4.93 5.87 13.13
N GLN A 200 -5.59 6.33 14.19
CA GLN A 200 -5.81 7.75 14.43
C GLN A 200 -4.50 8.53 14.66
N LYS A 201 -3.54 7.93 15.39
CA LYS A 201 -2.20 8.52 15.55
C LYS A 201 -1.47 8.61 14.21
N ILE A 202 -1.47 7.53 13.44
CA ILE A 202 -0.87 7.48 12.10
C ILE A 202 -1.46 8.58 11.23
N ARG A 203 -2.79 8.67 11.16
CA ARG A 203 -3.50 9.69 10.38
C ARG A 203 -3.09 11.10 10.80
N ARG A 204 -3.16 11.41 12.09
CA ARG A 204 -2.83 12.74 12.62
C ARG A 204 -1.37 13.14 12.35
N ILE A 205 -0.42 12.21 12.55
CA ILE A 205 0.99 12.46 12.29
C ILE A 205 1.22 12.62 10.78
N GLY A 206 0.57 11.78 9.96
CA GLY A 206 0.66 11.86 8.50
C GLY A 206 0.13 13.17 7.94
N GLU A 207 -1.03 13.63 8.39
CA GLU A 207 -1.60 14.93 7.99
C GLU A 207 -0.71 16.11 8.44
N GLY A 208 -0.08 16.00 9.61
CA GLY A 208 0.88 17.01 10.08
C GLY A 208 2.20 17.02 9.30
N ALA A 209 2.69 15.86 8.90
CA ALA A 209 3.93 15.73 8.13
C ALA A 209 3.74 16.06 6.64
N PHE A 210 2.56 15.81 6.09
CA PHE A 210 2.21 16.00 4.69
C PHE A 210 0.90 16.81 4.55
N PRO A 211 0.91 18.10 4.88
CA PRO A 211 -0.32 18.90 4.94
C PRO A 211 -1.03 19.05 3.58
N GLU A 212 -0.28 18.94 2.49
CA GLU A 212 -0.82 19.06 1.12
C GLU A 212 -1.26 17.70 0.54
N ALA A 213 -0.95 16.58 1.19
CA ALA A 213 -1.20 15.26 0.64
C ALA A 213 -2.68 14.99 0.33
N ARG A 214 -3.60 15.46 1.18
CA ARG A 214 -5.03 15.26 0.95
C ARG A 214 -5.57 16.05 -0.25
N ALA A 215 -5.03 17.23 -0.49
CA ALA A 215 -5.41 18.08 -1.61
C ALA A 215 -4.70 17.69 -2.92
N PHE A 216 -3.65 16.88 -2.84
CA PHE A 216 -2.90 16.47 -4.01
C PHE A 216 -3.79 15.71 -5.00
N THR A 217 -3.84 16.19 -6.24
CA THR A 217 -4.59 15.55 -7.33
C THR A 217 -3.62 14.80 -8.22
N ARG A 218 -3.83 13.51 -8.37
CA ARG A 218 -3.05 12.68 -9.27
C ARG A 218 -3.79 12.56 -10.60
N VAL A 219 -3.23 13.16 -11.62
CA VAL A 219 -3.78 13.09 -12.98
C VAL A 219 -3.97 11.63 -13.41
N GLY A 220 -5.19 11.30 -13.86
CA GLY A 220 -5.55 9.95 -14.30
C GLY A 220 -5.98 8.99 -13.18
N LEU A 221 -6.06 9.43 -11.91
CA LEU A 221 -6.55 8.62 -10.79
C LEU A 221 -7.63 9.31 -9.96
N ASP A 222 -7.61 10.63 -9.89
CA ASP A 222 -8.54 11.43 -9.08
C ASP A 222 -9.51 12.26 -9.97
N ASP A 223 -9.47 12.05 -11.31
CA ASP A 223 -10.29 12.75 -12.30
C ASP A 223 -11.67 12.08 -12.49
#